data_b1a169df380ab9fadf65443e50dd4cdc
#
_entry.id   b1a169df380ab9fadf65443e50dd4cdc
#
_cell.length_a   1.000
_cell.length_b   1.000
_cell.length_c   1.000
_cell.angle_alpha   90.00
_cell.angle_beta   90.00
_cell.angle_gamma   90.00
#
_symmetry.space_group_name_H-M   'P 1'
#
loop_
_entity.id
_entity.type
_entity.pdbx_description
1 polymer ?
#
loop_
_entity_poly.entity_id
_entity_poly.type
_entity_poly.pdbx_seq_one_letter_code
_entity_poly.pdbx_strand_id
1 'polypeptide(L)'
;MKIYVYLDESGSIHKNSKTRYFAVGGYYSFEQDKLKIKAKYKKENLKLKTEKQLAFDTEIKSYNMDEKEKIKIFNKIQDIDTFQGCVKVFDKQAMRKDIVDSNIFFNYAVKVLITDCILPALDLQNNDPIEFIISIDNRNIRVGELDNLETYLKTEFCLFNDDFTITYYDSKTNYGIQLADLIVNTFYNKYKDITIVENLLKELKPKNFRVSLFPKNVYNKNKKA
;
A
#
# COMPACT_ATOMS: atom_id res chain seq x y z
N MET A 1 -18.50 0.28 11.00
CA MET A 1 -17.12 0.50 11.49
C MET A 1 -16.40 1.45 10.53
N LYS A 2 -15.52 2.36 11.04
CA LYS A 2 -14.76 3.30 10.19
C LYS A 2 -13.28 2.94 10.13
N ILE A 3 -12.73 2.82 8.91
CA ILE A 3 -11.34 2.42 8.64
C ILE A 3 -10.67 3.47 7.76
N TYR A 4 -9.50 3.93 8.19
CA TYR A 4 -8.66 4.88 7.46
C TYR A 4 -7.55 4.13 6.74
N VAL A 5 -7.53 4.18 5.42
CA VAL A 5 -6.57 3.49 4.56
C VAL A 5 -5.70 4.53 3.85
N TYR A 6 -4.40 4.32 3.87
CA TYR A 6 -3.42 5.15 3.15
C TYR A 6 -2.69 4.28 2.15
N LEU A 7 -2.76 4.64 0.88
CA LEU A 7 -2.26 3.84 -0.23
C LEU A 7 -1.29 4.61 -1.11
N ASP A 8 -0.31 3.88 -1.60
CA ASP A 8 0.59 4.28 -2.68
C ASP A 8 0.90 3.05 -3.55
N GLU A 9 1.69 3.22 -4.58
CA GLU A 9 2.10 2.18 -5.50
C GLU A 9 3.61 2.10 -5.68
N SER A 10 4.09 0.93 -6.10
CA SER A 10 5.49 0.73 -6.47
C SER A 10 5.61 -0.16 -7.70
N GLY A 11 6.56 0.18 -8.56
CA GLY A 11 6.66 -0.40 -9.89
C GLY A 11 5.74 0.30 -10.89
N SER A 12 5.62 -0.22 -12.10
CA SER A 12 4.82 0.38 -13.16
C SER A 12 3.82 -0.61 -13.76
N ILE A 13 2.58 -0.15 -13.94
CA ILE A 13 1.52 -0.88 -14.63
C ILE A 13 1.51 -0.64 -16.14
N HIS A 14 2.27 0.30 -16.65
CA HIS A 14 2.26 0.60 -18.07
C HIS A 14 2.61 -0.63 -18.92
N LYS A 15 1.89 -0.80 -20.04
CA LYS A 15 2.07 -1.89 -21.01
C LYS A 15 3.53 -2.05 -21.46
N ASN A 16 4.23 -0.94 -21.66
CA ASN A 16 5.61 -0.93 -22.14
C ASN A 16 6.65 -1.01 -21.00
N SER A 17 6.21 -1.16 -19.76
CA SER A 17 7.13 -1.22 -18.64
C SER A 17 7.84 -2.57 -18.57
N LYS A 18 9.17 -2.52 -18.44
CA LYS A 18 10.04 -3.70 -18.27
C LYS A 18 10.00 -4.27 -16.84
N THR A 19 9.33 -3.61 -15.88
CA THR A 19 9.26 -4.12 -14.51
C THR A 19 8.35 -5.34 -14.46
N ARG A 20 8.84 -6.44 -13.87
CA ARG A 20 8.04 -7.65 -13.67
C ARG A 20 6.91 -7.45 -12.68
N TYR A 21 7.18 -6.76 -11.58
CA TYR A 21 6.23 -6.57 -10.49
C TYR A 21 5.61 -5.19 -10.50
N PHE A 22 4.37 -5.13 -10.02
CA PHE A 22 3.66 -3.95 -9.61
C PHE A 22 3.07 -4.22 -8.23
N ALA A 23 3.12 -3.26 -7.34
CA ALA A 23 2.53 -3.37 -6.02
C ALA A 23 1.64 -2.16 -5.72
N VAL A 24 0.51 -2.40 -5.08
CA VAL A 24 -0.33 -1.39 -4.45
C VAL A 24 -0.48 -1.73 -2.98
N GLY A 25 -0.42 -0.73 -2.11
CA GLY A 25 -0.51 -0.98 -0.68
C GLY A 25 -0.16 0.23 0.16
N GLY A 26 0.03 -0.04 1.42
CA GLY A 26 0.32 0.93 2.45
C GLY A 26 -0.12 0.39 3.79
N TYR A 27 -1.00 1.11 4.49
CA TYR A 27 -1.50 0.67 5.79
C TYR A 27 -2.94 1.14 6.03
N TYR A 28 -3.58 0.50 7.00
CA TYR A 28 -4.82 0.99 7.54
C TYR A 28 -4.78 1.07 9.07
N SER A 29 -5.67 1.86 9.63
CA SER A 29 -5.86 2.02 11.07
C SER A 29 -7.30 2.43 11.39
N PHE A 30 -7.65 2.33 12.67
CA PHE A 30 -8.90 2.86 13.17
C PHE A 30 -8.77 4.32 13.60
N GLU A 31 -9.92 4.99 13.83
CA GLU A 31 -10.00 6.40 14.20
C GLU A 31 -9.05 6.80 15.34
N GLN A 32 -8.98 5.97 16.39
CA GLN A 32 -8.24 6.29 17.61
C GLN A 32 -6.72 6.45 17.40
N ASP A 33 -6.13 5.76 16.40
CA ASP A 33 -4.68 5.73 16.23
C ASP A 33 -4.19 6.39 14.94
N LYS A 34 -5.08 6.80 14.02
CA LYS A 34 -4.68 7.41 12.73
C LYS A 34 -3.72 8.59 12.87
N LEU A 35 -3.99 9.47 13.85
CA LEU A 35 -3.14 10.65 14.10
C LEU A 35 -1.82 10.26 14.77
N LYS A 36 -1.84 9.28 15.65
CA LYS A 36 -0.65 8.77 16.36
C LYS A 36 0.33 8.12 15.39
N ILE A 37 -0.15 7.32 14.41
CA ILE A 37 0.68 6.72 13.39
C ILE A 37 1.36 7.80 12.55
N LYS A 38 0.59 8.77 12.02
CA LYS A 38 1.11 9.88 11.24
C LYS A 38 2.13 10.72 12.02
N ALA A 39 1.85 11.02 13.29
CA ALA A 39 2.73 11.81 14.15
C ALA A 39 4.07 11.08 14.42
N LYS A 40 4.04 9.77 14.68
CA LYS A 40 5.26 8.98 14.86
C LYS A 40 6.11 8.96 13.59
N TYR A 41 5.49 8.70 12.42
CA TYR A 41 6.21 8.75 11.16
C TYR A 41 6.80 10.14 10.89
N LYS A 42 5.99 11.20 11.03
CA LYS A 42 6.45 12.59 10.88
C LYS A 42 7.68 12.88 11.73
N LYS A 43 7.66 12.47 13.01
CA LYS A 43 8.77 12.67 13.94
C LYS A 43 10.07 12.03 13.45
N GLU A 44 10.02 10.77 13.00
CA GLU A 44 11.19 10.07 12.52
C GLU A 44 11.65 10.61 11.14
N ASN A 45 10.72 10.97 10.26
CA ASN A 45 11.04 11.59 8.98
C ASN A 45 11.73 12.97 9.15
N LEU A 46 11.30 13.80 10.11
CA LEU A 46 11.94 15.08 10.42
C LEU A 46 13.36 14.90 10.99
N LYS A 47 13.59 13.90 11.84
CA LYS A 47 14.93 13.56 12.31
C LYS A 47 15.83 13.17 11.13
N LEU A 48 15.34 12.32 10.24
CA LEU A 48 16.08 11.90 9.06
C LEU A 48 16.42 13.08 8.14
N LYS A 49 15.50 14.04 7.96
CA LYS A 49 15.78 15.28 7.23
C LYS A 49 16.92 16.08 7.88
N THR A 50 16.90 16.18 9.20
CA THR A 50 17.98 16.86 9.95
C THR A 50 19.32 16.12 9.77
N GLU A 51 19.34 14.79 9.92
CA GLU A 51 20.54 13.96 9.75
C GLU A 51 21.12 14.09 8.32
N LYS A 52 20.25 14.19 7.31
CA LYS A 52 20.63 14.36 5.89
C LYS A 52 20.82 15.83 5.45
N GLN A 53 20.67 16.79 6.34
CA GLN A 53 20.72 18.24 6.05
C GLN A 53 19.76 18.69 4.93
N LEU A 54 18.57 18.09 4.89
CA LEU A 54 17.52 18.41 3.91
C LEU A 54 16.58 19.49 4.47
N ALA A 55 16.01 20.31 3.56
CA ALA A 55 14.95 21.24 3.91
C ALA A 55 13.69 20.50 4.41
N PHE A 56 12.96 21.10 5.34
CA PHE A 56 11.80 20.44 5.97
C PHE A 56 10.63 20.20 5.00
N ASP A 57 10.55 20.93 3.91
CA ASP A 57 9.57 20.77 2.83
C ASP A 57 10.00 19.71 1.79
N THR A 58 11.24 19.25 1.82
CA THR A 58 11.73 18.20 0.92
C THR A 58 11.10 16.85 1.27
N GLU A 59 10.47 16.20 0.33
CA GLU A 59 10.00 14.82 0.50
C GLU A 59 11.16 13.83 0.40
N ILE A 60 11.26 12.92 1.38
CA ILE A 60 12.18 11.78 1.28
C ILE A 60 11.40 10.58 0.75
N LYS A 61 11.60 10.29 -0.53
CA LYS A 61 11.01 9.08 -1.14
C LYS A 61 11.66 7.83 -0.59
N SER A 62 10.88 6.77 -0.43
CA SER A 62 11.33 5.50 0.16
C SER A 62 12.54 4.87 -0.53
N TYR A 63 12.67 5.02 -1.85
CA TYR A 63 13.83 4.51 -2.59
C TYR A 63 15.14 5.25 -2.28
N ASN A 64 15.07 6.45 -1.67
CA ASN A 64 16.22 7.23 -1.20
C ASN A 64 16.58 6.96 0.27
N MET A 65 15.86 6.06 0.92
CA MET A 65 16.15 5.61 2.29
C MET A 65 16.95 4.32 2.26
N ASP A 66 18.01 4.25 3.07
CA ASP A 66 18.71 3.00 3.29
C ASP A 66 17.92 2.05 4.21
N GLU A 67 18.38 0.81 4.32
CA GLU A 67 17.72 -0.23 5.11
C GLU A 67 17.65 0.13 6.60
N LYS A 68 18.71 0.73 7.16
CA LYS A 68 18.77 1.11 8.58
C LYS A 68 17.78 2.23 8.91
N GLU A 69 17.65 3.19 8.01
CA GLU A 69 16.67 4.28 8.13
C GLU A 69 15.23 3.74 8.14
N LYS A 70 14.94 2.80 7.24
CA LYS A 70 13.63 2.12 7.18
C LYS A 70 13.36 1.34 8.48
N ILE A 71 14.34 0.58 8.99
CA ILE A 71 14.23 -0.17 10.25
C ILE A 71 13.89 0.77 11.42
N LYS A 72 14.58 1.91 11.55
CA LYS A 72 14.30 2.89 12.61
C LYS A 72 12.84 3.35 12.59
N ILE A 73 12.29 3.63 11.40
CA ILE A 73 10.91 4.07 11.24
C ILE A 73 9.93 2.93 11.60
N PHE A 74 10.12 1.74 11.03
CA PHE A 74 9.23 0.61 11.26
C PHE A 74 9.18 0.22 12.75
N ASN A 75 10.32 0.22 13.45
CA ASN A 75 10.39 -0.08 14.89
C ASN A 75 9.59 0.90 15.75
N LYS A 76 9.31 2.13 15.28
CA LYS A 76 8.47 3.09 15.99
C LYS A 76 6.99 2.96 15.70
N ILE A 77 6.63 2.41 14.54
CA ILE A 77 5.25 2.37 14.06
C ILE A 77 4.59 1.04 14.37
N GLN A 78 5.31 -0.07 14.18
CA GLN A 78 4.77 -1.42 14.35
C GLN A 78 4.39 -1.79 15.81
N ASP A 79 4.74 -0.93 16.78
CA ASP A 79 4.33 -1.06 18.19
C ASP A 79 2.95 -0.43 18.47
N ILE A 80 2.31 0.18 17.46
CA ILE A 80 0.94 0.68 17.60
C ILE A 80 -0.01 -0.48 17.29
N ASP A 81 -0.84 -0.85 18.25
CA ASP A 81 -1.66 -2.08 18.17
C ASP A 81 -2.58 -2.14 16.95
N THR A 82 -3.15 -1.00 16.55
CA THR A 82 -4.07 -0.92 15.41
C THR A 82 -3.37 -0.67 14.08
N PHE A 83 -2.04 -0.57 14.06
CA PHE A 83 -1.29 -0.42 12.82
C PHE A 83 -1.25 -1.73 12.04
N GLN A 84 -1.75 -1.71 10.82
CA GLN A 84 -1.75 -2.85 9.92
C GLN A 84 -1.26 -2.45 8.52
N GLY A 85 -0.09 -2.92 8.14
CA GLY A 85 0.42 -2.82 6.78
C GLY A 85 -0.27 -3.82 5.86
N CYS A 86 -0.67 -3.37 4.68
CA CYS A 86 -1.32 -4.19 3.67
C CYS A 86 -0.71 -3.94 2.29
N VAL A 87 -0.27 -5.00 1.62
CA VAL A 87 0.34 -4.87 0.27
C VAL A 87 -0.10 -6.02 -0.62
N LYS A 88 -0.56 -5.66 -1.81
CA LYS A 88 -0.85 -6.60 -2.89
C LYS A 88 0.19 -6.45 -3.99
N VAL A 89 0.91 -7.51 -4.28
CA VAL A 89 1.94 -7.55 -5.33
C VAL A 89 1.41 -8.32 -6.53
N PHE A 90 1.57 -7.78 -7.72
CA PHE A 90 1.16 -8.38 -8.98
C PHE A 90 2.39 -8.80 -9.76
N ASP A 91 2.52 -10.10 -10.06
CA ASP A 91 3.51 -10.62 -11.00
C ASP A 91 2.94 -10.55 -12.42
N LYS A 92 3.30 -9.51 -13.16
CA LYS A 92 2.79 -9.28 -14.52
C LYS A 92 3.16 -10.39 -15.49
N GLN A 93 4.29 -11.08 -15.27
CA GLN A 93 4.68 -12.22 -16.12
C GLN A 93 3.84 -13.47 -15.87
N ALA A 94 3.26 -13.59 -14.69
CA ALA A 94 2.35 -14.71 -14.36
C ALA A 94 0.90 -14.45 -14.78
N MET A 95 0.58 -13.25 -15.24
CA MET A 95 -0.75 -12.90 -15.74
C MET A 95 -0.97 -13.49 -17.15
N ARG A 96 -2.20 -13.95 -17.40
CA ARG A 96 -2.53 -14.60 -18.68
C ARG A 96 -2.72 -13.64 -19.85
N LYS A 97 -2.99 -12.38 -19.57
CA LYS A 97 -3.25 -11.31 -20.56
C LYS A 97 -2.53 -10.05 -20.15
N ASP A 98 -2.15 -9.27 -21.14
CA ASP A 98 -1.59 -7.94 -20.93
C ASP A 98 -2.60 -7.00 -20.27
N ILE A 99 -2.06 -6.04 -19.51
CA ILE A 99 -2.84 -4.94 -18.97
C ILE A 99 -3.20 -4.00 -20.13
N VAL A 100 -4.50 -3.93 -20.45
CA VAL A 100 -5.00 -3.11 -21.56
C VAL A 100 -5.11 -1.64 -21.12
N ASP A 101 -5.65 -1.41 -19.93
CA ASP A 101 -5.85 -0.09 -19.35
C ASP A 101 -5.28 -0.03 -17.94
N SER A 102 -4.40 0.93 -17.68
CA SER A 102 -3.72 1.06 -16.40
C SER A 102 -4.63 1.56 -15.27
N ASN A 103 -5.64 2.38 -15.59
CA ASN A 103 -6.56 2.91 -14.58
C ASN A 103 -7.55 1.84 -14.13
N ILE A 104 -8.13 1.10 -15.08
CA ILE A 104 -9.01 -0.04 -14.78
C ILE A 104 -8.25 -1.08 -13.97
N PHE A 105 -7.01 -1.36 -14.35
CA PHE A 105 -6.19 -2.32 -13.62
C PHE A 105 -5.86 -1.83 -12.21
N PHE A 106 -5.59 -0.54 -12.02
CA PHE A 106 -5.35 0.03 -10.71
C PHE A 106 -6.59 -0.09 -9.81
N ASN A 107 -7.77 0.23 -10.32
CA ASN A 107 -9.04 0.08 -9.59
C ASN A 107 -9.24 -1.37 -9.14
N TYR A 108 -9.01 -2.32 -10.06
CA TYR A 108 -9.03 -3.75 -9.75
C TYR A 108 -7.98 -4.12 -8.68
N ALA A 109 -6.77 -3.58 -8.77
CA ALA A 109 -5.71 -3.85 -7.82
C ALA A 109 -6.05 -3.38 -6.41
N VAL A 110 -6.66 -2.20 -6.27
CA VAL A 110 -7.16 -1.68 -4.98
C VAL A 110 -8.28 -2.58 -4.44
N LYS A 111 -9.24 -2.97 -5.28
CA LYS A 111 -10.29 -3.92 -4.89
C LYS A 111 -9.70 -5.22 -4.34
N VAL A 112 -8.74 -5.82 -5.07
CA VAL A 112 -8.10 -7.08 -4.66
C VAL A 112 -7.25 -6.90 -3.38
N LEU A 113 -6.63 -5.74 -3.18
CA LEU A 113 -5.96 -5.41 -1.92
C LEU A 113 -6.96 -5.43 -0.76
N ILE A 114 -8.12 -4.79 -0.90
CA ILE A 114 -9.15 -4.75 0.14
C ILE A 114 -9.64 -6.16 0.45
N THR A 115 -10.01 -6.94 -0.57
CA THR A 115 -10.56 -8.30 -0.40
C THR A 115 -9.57 -9.32 0.13
N ASP A 116 -8.29 -9.20 -0.22
CA ASP A 116 -7.28 -10.21 0.12
C ASP A 116 -6.45 -9.85 1.36
N CYS A 117 -6.31 -8.55 1.66
CA CYS A 117 -5.41 -8.10 2.73
C CYS A 117 -6.10 -7.33 3.85
N ILE A 118 -7.18 -6.58 3.59
CA ILE A 118 -7.85 -5.79 4.62
C ILE A 118 -9.00 -6.57 5.24
N LEU A 119 -10.01 -6.92 4.47
CA LEU A 119 -11.21 -7.60 4.99
C LEU A 119 -10.91 -8.86 5.82
N PRO A 120 -9.99 -9.76 5.40
CA PRO A 120 -9.69 -10.96 6.19
C PRO A 120 -8.94 -10.69 7.51
N ALA A 121 -8.51 -9.44 7.73
CA ALA A 121 -7.83 -9.00 8.96
C ALA A 121 -8.79 -8.36 9.96
N LEU A 122 -9.98 -8.02 9.50
CA LEU A 122 -11.00 -7.41 10.34
C LEU A 122 -11.80 -8.52 11.02
N ASP A 123 -11.96 -8.40 12.33
CA ASP A 123 -12.86 -9.28 13.10
C ASP A 123 -14.30 -8.80 12.89
N LEU A 124 -14.86 -9.15 11.75
CA LEU A 124 -16.22 -8.76 11.38
C LEU A 124 -17.22 -9.71 12.05
N GLN A 125 -17.80 -9.26 13.15
CA GLN A 125 -18.98 -9.91 13.69
C GLN A 125 -20.21 -9.30 13.01
N ASN A 126 -21.03 -10.15 12.37
CA ASN A 126 -22.39 -9.83 11.90
C ASN A 126 -22.55 -8.83 10.74
N ASN A 127 -21.82 -8.90 9.65
CA ASN A 127 -22.07 -8.08 8.46
C ASN A 127 -22.26 -6.57 8.73
N ASP A 128 -21.62 -6.03 9.78
CA ASP A 128 -21.69 -4.62 10.06
C ASP A 128 -21.08 -3.80 8.92
N PRO A 129 -21.75 -2.74 8.43
CA PRO A 129 -21.25 -1.94 7.33
C PRO A 129 -19.91 -1.28 7.69
N ILE A 130 -18.99 -1.25 6.73
CA ILE A 130 -17.69 -0.62 6.87
C ILE A 130 -17.68 0.66 6.06
N GLU A 131 -17.23 1.75 6.68
CA GLU A 131 -16.93 3.00 6.00
C GLU A 131 -15.41 3.07 5.77
N PHE A 132 -14.99 2.93 4.52
CA PHE A 132 -13.61 3.06 4.09
C PHE A 132 -13.29 4.51 3.72
N ILE A 133 -12.36 5.13 4.44
CA ILE A 133 -11.81 6.45 4.11
C ILE A 133 -10.40 6.25 3.55
N ILE A 134 -10.30 6.30 2.23
CA ILE A 134 -9.07 5.95 1.50
C ILE A 134 -8.36 7.23 1.05
N SER A 135 -7.12 7.38 1.49
CA SER A 135 -6.19 8.42 1.05
C SER A 135 -5.17 7.80 0.09
N ILE A 136 -5.02 8.36 -1.10
CA ILE A 136 -4.13 7.86 -2.15
C ILE A 136 -3.20 8.96 -2.63
N ASP A 137 -1.97 8.60 -3.03
CA ASP A 137 -1.06 9.56 -3.68
C ASP A 137 -1.66 10.08 -4.98
N ASN A 138 -1.50 11.39 -5.20
CA ASN A 138 -1.99 12.04 -6.41
C ASN A 138 -1.13 11.59 -7.59
N ARG A 139 -1.64 10.61 -8.32
CA ARG A 139 -1.06 10.16 -9.58
C ARG A 139 -1.36 11.22 -10.64
N ASN A 140 -0.54 11.31 -11.69
CA ASN A 140 -0.82 12.12 -12.89
C ASN A 140 -2.01 11.54 -13.67
N ILE A 141 -3.15 11.41 -13.01
CA ILE A 141 -4.42 10.96 -13.57
C ILE A 141 -5.15 12.20 -14.12
N ARG A 142 -5.71 12.09 -15.31
CA ARG A 142 -6.55 13.15 -15.88
C ARG A 142 -7.74 13.38 -14.96
N VAL A 143 -8.07 14.65 -14.71
CA VAL A 143 -9.08 15.07 -13.72
C VAL A 143 -10.44 14.35 -13.87
N GLY A 144 -10.83 13.91 -15.05
CA GLY A 144 -12.09 13.16 -15.27
C GLY A 144 -12.05 11.67 -14.90
N GLU A 145 -10.90 11.13 -14.46
CA GLU A 145 -10.72 9.71 -14.16
C GLU A 145 -10.59 9.45 -12.65
N LEU A 146 -10.50 10.50 -11.81
CA LEU A 146 -10.32 10.40 -10.37
C LEU A 146 -11.52 9.78 -9.64
N ASP A 147 -12.73 10.09 -10.09
CA ASP A 147 -13.98 9.62 -9.47
C ASP A 147 -14.30 8.14 -9.79
N ASN A 148 -13.60 7.56 -10.77
CA ASN A 148 -13.86 6.18 -11.21
C ASN A 148 -13.55 5.13 -10.15
N LEU A 149 -12.54 5.33 -9.31
CA LEU A 149 -12.18 4.35 -8.27
C LEU A 149 -13.25 4.27 -7.19
N GLU A 150 -13.78 5.40 -6.71
CA GLU A 150 -14.84 5.41 -5.69
C GLU A 150 -16.11 4.73 -6.21
N THR A 151 -16.56 5.12 -7.40
CA THR A 151 -17.72 4.51 -8.05
C THR A 151 -17.50 3.02 -8.30
N TYR A 152 -16.30 2.63 -8.75
CA TYR A 152 -15.94 1.23 -8.96
C TYR A 152 -16.04 0.42 -7.68
N LEU A 153 -15.44 0.90 -6.57
CA LEU A 153 -15.47 0.19 -5.29
C LEU A 153 -16.90 0.11 -4.72
N LYS A 154 -17.68 1.19 -4.76
CA LYS A 154 -19.09 1.19 -4.36
C LYS A 154 -19.91 0.15 -5.14
N THR A 155 -19.63 -0.02 -6.43
CA THR A 155 -20.28 -1.02 -7.27
C THR A 155 -19.85 -2.43 -6.91
N GLU A 156 -18.55 -2.68 -6.74
CA GLU A 156 -18.01 -4.01 -6.43
C GLU A 156 -18.41 -4.53 -5.05
N PHE A 157 -18.64 -3.61 -4.09
CA PHE A 157 -19.01 -3.93 -2.71
C PHE A 157 -20.46 -3.62 -2.36
N CYS A 158 -21.32 -3.34 -3.35
CA CYS A 158 -22.72 -2.93 -3.14
C CYS A 158 -23.56 -3.96 -2.35
N LEU A 159 -23.21 -5.24 -2.39
CA LEU A 159 -23.90 -6.30 -1.65
C LEU A 159 -23.56 -6.34 -0.16
N PHE A 160 -22.48 -5.68 0.26
CA PHE A 160 -22.01 -5.70 1.66
C PHE A 160 -22.41 -4.46 2.45
N ASN A 161 -23.13 -3.53 1.80
CA ASN A 161 -23.51 -2.23 2.39
C ASN A 161 -22.35 -1.39 2.90
N ASP A 162 -21.15 -1.61 2.32
CA ASP A 162 -19.92 -0.86 2.63
C ASP A 162 -19.92 0.46 1.87
N ASP A 163 -19.36 1.51 2.49
CA ASP A 163 -19.20 2.82 1.85
C ASP A 163 -17.72 3.19 1.67
N PHE A 164 -17.45 3.97 0.62
CA PHE A 164 -16.11 4.35 0.23
C PHE A 164 -16.05 5.85 0.00
N THR A 165 -15.10 6.51 0.65
CA THR A 165 -14.73 7.90 0.38
C THR A 165 -13.25 7.94 -0.02
N ILE A 166 -12.96 8.46 -1.20
CA ILE A 166 -11.59 8.49 -1.73
C ILE A 166 -11.11 9.93 -1.87
N THR A 167 -9.92 10.20 -1.34
CA THR A 167 -9.27 11.50 -1.46
C THR A 167 -7.84 11.33 -1.95
N TYR A 168 -7.48 12.10 -2.97
CA TYR A 168 -6.15 12.13 -3.53
C TYR A 168 -5.34 13.26 -2.90
N TYR A 169 -4.10 12.97 -2.50
CA TYR A 169 -3.22 13.91 -1.82
C TYR A 169 -1.87 14.03 -2.54
N ASP A 170 -1.29 15.20 -2.50
CA ASP A 170 0.13 15.37 -2.79
C ASP A 170 0.96 14.77 -1.64
N SER A 171 1.77 13.75 -1.95
CA SER A 171 2.62 13.07 -0.98
C SER A 171 3.58 14.01 -0.26
N LYS A 172 4.02 15.11 -0.88
CA LYS A 172 4.89 16.11 -0.25
C LYS A 172 4.32 16.68 1.04
N THR A 173 3.00 16.81 1.11
CA THR A 173 2.29 17.42 2.24
C THR A 173 1.64 16.39 3.18
N ASN A 174 1.61 15.10 2.80
CA ASN A 174 0.88 14.07 3.56
C ASN A 174 1.79 12.95 4.06
N TYR A 175 2.17 13.02 5.32
CA TYR A 175 2.99 11.99 5.97
C TYR A 175 2.33 10.60 6.03
N GLY A 176 1.01 10.50 5.91
CA GLY A 176 0.32 9.21 5.79
C GLY A 176 0.63 8.54 4.47
N ILE A 177 0.61 9.30 3.37
CA ILE A 177 0.97 8.81 2.04
C ILE A 177 2.46 8.47 1.96
N GLN A 178 3.35 9.30 2.54
CA GLN A 178 4.79 8.99 2.59
C GLN A 178 5.09 7.70 3.35
N LEU A 179 4.32 7.39 4.40
CA LEU A 179 4.42 6.10 5.09
C LEU A 179 3.90 4.96 4.20
N ALA A 180 2.84 5.18 3.43
CA ALA A 180 2.35 4.19 2.47
C ALA A 180 3.40 3.89 1.38
N ASP A 181 4.09 4.92 0.82
CA ASP A 181 5.24 4.75 -0.08
C ASP A 181 6.32 3.86 0.57
N LEU A 182 6.70 4.15 1.83
CA LEU A 182 7.69 3.35 2.54
C LEU A 182 7.30 1.87 2.63
N ILE A 183 6.05 1.59 2.96
CA ILE A 183 5.54 0.22 3.13
C ILE A 183 5.49 -0.49 1.78
N VAL A 184 4.83 0.10 0.79
CA VAL A 184 4.65 -0.56 -0.51
C VAL A 184 5.98 -0.79 -1.22
N ASN A 185 6.91 0.19 -1.16
CA ASN A 185 8.25 0.06 -1.73
C ASN A 185 9.07 -1.06 -1.05
N THR A 186 8.97 -1.18 0.26
CA THR A 186 9.65 -2.25 1.02
C THR A 186 9.21 -3.63 0.52
N PHE A 187 7.91 -3.87 0.43
CA PHE A 187 7.41 -5.17 -0.02
C PHE A 187 7.50 -5.38 -1.53
N TYR A 188 7.49 -4.33 -2.33
CA TYR A 188 7.85 -4.41 -3.74
C TYR A 188 9.28 -4.93 -3.93
N ASN A 189 10.25 -4.38 -3.17
CA ASN A 189 11.64 -4.81 -3.23
C ASN A 189 11.83 -6.26 -2.73
N LYS A 190 11.04 -6.74 -1.79
CA LYS A 190 11.03 -8.16 -1.39
C LYS A 190 10.88 -9.11 -2.59
N TYR A 191 10.09 -8.73 -3.59
CA TYR A 191 9.86 -9.54 -4.78
C TYR A 191 10.79 -9.19 -5.94
N LYS A 192 11.20 -7.94 -6.05
CA LYS A 192 12.11 -7.47 -7.09
C LYS A 192 13.55 -7.90 -6.82
N ASP A 193 14.04 -7.64 -5.62
CA ASP A 193 15.39 -7.97 -5.14
C ASP A 193 15.38 -7.97 -3.61
N ILE A 194 15.30 -9.14 -3.02
CA ILE A 194 15.20 -9.31 -1.57
C ILE A 194 16.42 -8.78 -0.81
N THR A 195 17.60 -8.76 -1.45
CA THR A 195 18.85 -8.31 -0.80
C THR A 195 18.78 -6.87 -0.32
N ILE A 196 17.93 -6.04 -0.95
CA ILE A 196 17.73 -4.63 -0.59
C ILE A 196 17.00 -4.46 0.76
N VAL A 197 16.24 -5.48 1.19
CA VAL A 197 15.33 -5.40 2.35
C VAL A 197 15.42 -6.62 3.27
N GLU A 198 16.42 -7.46 3.11
CA GLU A 198 16.50 -8.75 3.83
C GLU A 198 16.56 -8.56 5.35
N ASN A 199 17.41 -7.66 5.85
CA ASN A 199 17.54 -7.40 7.28
C ASN A 199 16.31 -6.67 7.82
N LEU A 200 15.77 -5.73 7.04
CA LEU A 200 14.53 -5.06 7.40
C LEU A 200 13.38 -6.06 7.60
N LEU A 201 13.22 -7.04 6.70
CA LEU A 201 12.15 -8.04 6.80
C LEU A 201 12.27 -8.91 8.06
N LYS A 202 13.49 -9.14 8.57
CA LYS A 202 13.73 -9.86 9.83
C LYS A 202 13.27 -9.08 11.07
N GLU A 203 13.31 -7.73 10.98
CA GLU A 203 12.90 -6.83 12.07
C GLU A 203 11.38 -6.56 12.09
N LEU A 204 10.66 -6.85 11.00
CA LEU A 204 9.22 -6.64 10.94
C LEU A 204 8.46 -7.68 11.76
N LYS A 205 7.43 -7.23 12.47
CA LYS A 205 6.48 -8.11 13.16
C LYS A 205 5.48 -8.68 12.16
N PRO A 206 5.51 -9.98 11.83
CA PRO A 206 4.66 -10.54 10.77
C PRO A 206 3.17 -10.29 10.95
N LYS A 207 2.69 -10.23 12.21
CA LYS A 207 1.28 -9.98 12.55
C LYS A 207 0.78 -8.61 12.08
N ASN A 208 1.69 -7.64 11.90
CA ASN A 208 1.35 -6.28 11.51
C ASN A 208 1.34 -6.07 9.99
N PHE A 209 1.64 -7.11 9.21
CA PHE A 209 1.74 -6.96 7.75
C PHE A 209 1.05 -8.11 7.02
N ARG A 210 0.07 -7.78 6.20
CA ARG A 210 -0.56 -8.71 5.26
C ARG A 210 -0.08 -8.42 3.86
N VAL A 211 0.71 -9.34 3.33
CA VAL A 211 1.29 -9.22 1.99
C VAL A 211 0.89 -10.43 1.18
N SER A 212 0.28 -10.20 0.03
CA SER A 212 -0.10 -11.29 -0.87
C SER A 212 0.31 -11.05 -2.31
N LEU A 213 0.68 -12.14 -2.99
CA LEU A 213 1.05 -12.15 -4.40
C LEU A 213 -0.17 -12.49 -5.27
N PHE A 214 -0.28 -11.85 -6.44
CA PHE A 214 -1.27 -12.19 -7.46
C PHE A 214 -0.56 -12.57 -8.77
N PRO A 215 -1.00 -13.63 -9.42
CA PRO A 215 -1.98 -14.62 -8.99
C PRO A 215 -1.48 -15.47 -7.80
N LYS A 216 -2.37 -15.89 -6.89
CA LYS A 216 -2.03 -16.69 -5.70
C LYS A 216 -1.40 -18.04 -6.03
N ASN A 217 -1.78 -18.63 -7.16
CA ASN A 217 -1.25 -19.89 -7.66
C ASN A 217 -0.72 -19.69 -9.08
N VAL A 218 0.58 -19.54 -9.22
CA VAL A 218 1.23 -19.84 -10.50
C VAL A 218 1.13 -21.36 -10.62
N TYR A 219 0.20 -21.87 -11.42
CA TYR A 219 0.16 -23.28 -11.75
C TYR A 219 1.53 -23.65 -12.31
N ASN A 220 2.32 -24.37 -11.53
CA ASN A 220 3.54 -25.01 -12.00
C ASN A 220 3.13 -26.08 -13.03
N LYS A 221 2.93 -25.67 -14.29
CA LYS A 221 2.77 -26.59 -15.43
C LYS A 221 4.01 -27.44 -15.68
N ASN A 222 5.12 -27.14 -15.01
CA ASN A 222 6.43 -27.79 -15.22
C ASN A 222 6.71 -28.94 -14.22
N LYS A 223 5.71 -29.45 -13.49
CA LYS A 223 5.85 -30.70 -12.74
C LYS A 223 5.00 -31.81 -13.33
N LYS A 224 5.17 -32.08 -14.62
CA LYS A 224 4.82 -33.35 -15.26
C LYS A 224 5.75 -33.52 -16.47
N ALA A 225 6.88 -34.06 -16.24
CA ALA A 225 7.67 -34.88 -17.16
C ALA A 225 8.52 -35.80 -16.28
#